data_07d01a7a6c22da7d2cfa4a36a39c9f72
#
_entry.id   07d01a7a6c22da7d2cfa4a36a39c9f72
#
_cell.length_a   1.000
_cell.length_b   1.000
_cell.length_c   1.000
_cell.angle_alpha   90.00
_cell.angle_beta   90.00
_cell.angle_gamma   90.00
#
_symmetry.space_group_name_H-M   'P 1'
#
loop_
_entity.id
_entity.type
_entity.pdbx_description
1 polymer ?
#
loop_
_entity_poly.entity_id
_entity_poly.type
_entity_poly.pdbx_seq_one_letter_code
_entity_poly.pdbx_strand_id
1 'polypeptide(L)'
;MHRIPGSARGLNLTPGLTPQFLNTPGQLGLTPDGRHLVVTTKANGSDIDVFQVLPGGALSATATVNPSATPVPFGFTFDGTGHLVVTEAGTSALTTYAIRPGGTIAELGSVSDGLAALCWVTQAGDHFFGANAGSATITGYRIGAGGVPAIVSATATDAGTIDLAAAPDGASLYAETGGADIVDAFTVHPDGSLTFTGSSVAPELPGHSGVEGIAVS
;
A
#
# COMPACT_ATOMS: atom_id res chain seq x y z
N MET A 1 -0.21 22.51 10.62
CA MET A 1 0.50 21.30 11.06
C MET A 1 0.18 21.06 12.52
N HIS A 2 -0.72 20.16 12.84
CA HIS A 2 -1.05 19.80 14.21
C HIS A 2 -0.07 18.71 14.66
N ARG A 3 0.81 19.04 15.60
CA ARG A 3 1.62 18.00 16.26
C ARG A 3 0.69 17.20 17.16
N ILE A 4 0.63 15.89 16.95
CA ILE A 4 -0.01 14.96 17.88
C ILE A 4 0.93 14.83 19.08
N PRO A 5 0.57 15.34 20.28
CA PRO A 5 1.41 15.18 21.46
C PRO A 5 1.43 13.70 21.87
N GLY A 6 2.59 13.10 21.91
CA GLY A 6 2.79 11.74 22.42
C GLY A 6 3.04 10.65 21.36
N SER A 7 3.01 10.98 20.08
CA SER A 7 3.44 10.07 19.02
C SER A 7 4.95 9.92 19.06
N ALA A 8 5.38 8.68 19.09
CA ALA A 8 6.76 8.25 19.05
C ALA A 8 7.55 8.49 20.36
N ARG A 9 7.19 7.86 21.43
CA ARG A 9 8.27 7.23 22.20
C ARG A 9 8.86 6.18 21.28
N GLY A 10 10.01 6.55 20.68
CA GLY A 10 10.66 5.75 19.70
C GLY A 10 10.74 4.30 20.17
N LEU A 11 10.65 3.37 19.25
CA LEU A 11 11.18 2.04 19.42
C LEU A 11 12.57 2.22 20.03
N ASN A 12 12.69 1.96 21.35
CA ASN A 12 13.98 1.88 22.02
C ASN A 12 14.65 0.65 21.44
N LEU A 13 15.37 0.83 20.34
CA LEU A 13 16.32 -0.13 19.87
C LEU A 13 17.41 -0.17 20.95
N THR A 14 17.32 -1.10 21.87
CA THR A 14 18.37 -1.35 22.86
C THR A 14 19.63 -1.72 22.09
N PRO A 15 20.71 -0.93 22.17
CA PRO A 15 21.96 -1.27 21.49
C PRO A 15 22.43 -2.66 21.92
N GLY A 16 22.75 -3.54 20.96
CA GLY A 16 23.28 -4.89 21.21
C GLY A 16 22.26 -6.03 21.15
N LEU A 17 20.96 -5.76 21.02
CA LEU A 17 20.04 -6.79 20.54
C LEU A 17 20.12 -6.79 19.00
N THR A 18 20.52 -7.92 18.43
CA THR A 18 20.22 -8.19 17.02
C THR A 18 18.70 -8.10 16.93
N PRO A 19 18.12 -7.12 16.24
CA PRO A 19 16.68 -7.05 16.10
C PRO A 19 16.26 -8.32 15.37
N GLN A 20 15.70 -9.27 16.09
CA GLN A 20 14.88 -10.25 15.42
C GLN A 20 13.63 -9.47 15.05
N PHE A 21 13.64 -8.90 13.86
CA PHE A 21 12.45 -8.36 13.26
C PHE A 21 11.51 -9.53 12.99
N LEU A 22 10.82 -9.94 14.03
CA LEU A 22 9.85 -11.01 13.94
C LEU A 22 8.76 -10.60 12.94
N ASN A 23 8.43 -9.30 12.92
CA ASN A 23 7.48 -8.72 11.97
C ASN A 23 8.05 -7.43 11.41
N THR A 24 8.30 -7.39 10.11
CA THR A 24 8.77 -6.19 9.43
C THR A 24 7.56 -5.38 8.97
N PRO A 25 7.33 -4.17 9.49
CA PRO A 25 6.25 -3.31 9.02
C PRO A 25 6.38 -3.00 7.52
N GLY A 26 5.25 -3.05 6.79
CA GLY A 26 5.14 -2.61 5.41
C GLY A 26 4.73 -1.16 5.34
N GLN A 27 3.52 -0.89 5.81
CA GLN A 27 2.91 0.43 5.82
C GLN A 27 2.13 0.62 7.12
N LEU A 28 1.94 1.88 7.50
CA LEU A 28 0.99 2.27 8.54
C LEU A 28 0.11 3.41 8.06
N GLY A 29 -1.14 3.42 8.47
CA GLY A 29 -2.10 4.46 8.09
C GLY A 29 -3.35 4.45 8.97
N LEU A 30 -3.98 5.61 9.11
CA LEU A 30 -5.26 5.74 9.81
C LEU A 30 -6.41 5.37 8.86
N THR A 31 -7.43 4.73 9.40
CA THR A 31 -8.71 4.57 8.68
C THR A 31 -9.33 5.94 8.36
N PRO A 32 -10.12 6.06 7.28
CA PRO A 32 -10.73 7.35 6.90
C PRO A 32 -11.58 8.00 8.00
N ASP A 33 -12.19 7.20 8.88
CA ASP A 33 -12.95 7.67 10.03
C ASP A 33 -12.08 8.03 11.26
N GLY A 34 -10.76 7.81 11.18
CA GLY A 34 -9.78 8.10 12.22
C GLY A 34 -9.87 7.21 13.47
N ARG A 35 -10.63 6.11 13.42
CA ARG A 35 -10.87 5.25 14.59
C ARG A 35 -9.84 4.16 14.80
N HIS A 36 -9.10 3.81 13.75
CA HIS A 36 -8.09 2.76 13.80
C HIS A 36 -6.80 3.21 13.11
N LEU A 37 -5.68 2.71 13.63
CA LEU A 37 -4.41 2.69 12.93
C LEU A 37 -4.17 1.26 12.44
N VAL A 38 -3.94 1.11 11.14
CA VAL A 38 -3.62 -0.16 10.50
C VAL A 38 -2.12 -0.24 10.27
N VAL A 39 -1.52 -1.40 10.50
CA VAL A 39 -0.12 -1.71 10.21
C VAL A 39 -0.05 -3.05 9.50
N THR A 40 0.50 -3.10 8.30
CA THR A 40 0.82 -4.36 7.62
C THR A 40 2.20 -4.85 8.02
N THR A 41 2.39 -6.18 8.15
CA THR A 41 3.67 -6.79 8.52
C THR A 41 4.11 -7.80 7.48
N LYS A 42 5.25 -7.51 6.81
CA LYS A 42 5.73 -8.22 5.62
C LYS A 42 6.36 -9.59 5.91
N ALA A 43 7.12 -9.69 6.99
CA ALA A 43 7.95 -10.87 7.26
C ALA A 43 7.59 -11.49 8.61
N ASN A 44 7.64 -12.82 8.66
CA ASN A 44 7.45 -13.66 9.84
C ASN A 44 6.06 -13.64 10.50
N GLY A 45 5.20 -12.67 10.18
CA GLY A 45 3.81 -12.62 10.65
C GLY A 45 2.85 -12.83 9.48
N SER A 46 2.99 -12.01 8.45
CA SER A 46 1.95 -11.83 7.42
C SER A 46 0.63 -11.42 8.04
N ASP A 47 0.71 -10.44 8.95
CA ASP A 47 -0.43 -9.97 9.71
C ASP A 47 -0.82 -8.54 9.31
N ILE A 48 -2.07 -8.21 9.57
CA ILE A 48 -2.63 -6.87 9.52
C ILE A 48 -3.01 -6.49 10.94
N ASP A 49 -2.17 -5.68 11.57
CA ASP A 49 -2.34 -5.24 12.94
C ASP A 49 -3.22 -4.00 13.00
N VAL A 50 -4.28 -4.03 13.80
CA VAL A 50 -5.23 -2.92 13.92
C VAL A 50 -5.25 -2.41 15.36
N PHE A 51 -4.83 -1.17 15.56
CA PHE A 51 -4.91 -0.47 16.84
C PHE A 51 -6.14 0.41 16.88
N GLN A 52 -6.81 0.50 18.02
CA GLN A 52 -7.87 1.47 18.24
C GLN A 52 -7.27 2.85 18.55
N VAL A 53 -7.83 3.90 17.96
CA VAL A 53 -7.54 5.28 18.30
C VAL A 53 -8.48 5.69 19.44
N LEU A 54 -7.92 5.92 20.61
CA LEU A 54 -8.65 6.27 21.83
C LEU A 54 -8.98 7.76 21.86
N PRO A 55 -9.92 8.20 22.71
CA PRO A 55 -10.15 9.61 22.96
C PRO A 55 -8.84 10.34 23.34
N GLY A 56 -8.56 11.45 22.66
CA GLY A 56 -7.30 12.18 22.82
C GLY A 56 -6.18 11.75 21.89
N GLY A 57 -6.43 10.77 20.97
CA GLY A 57 -5.49 10.36 19.91
C GLY A 57 -4.42 9.36 20.33
N ALA A 58 -4.49 8.83 21.55
CA ALA A 58 -3.63 7.72 21.95
C ALA A 58 -4.07 6.41 21.27
N LEU A 59 -3.11 5.50 21.07
CA LEU A 59 -3.43 4.16 20.56
C LEU A 59 -3.73 3.19 21.71
N SER A 60 -4.53 2.16 21.42
CA SER A 60 -4.66 1.01 22.33
C SER A 60 -3.29 0.41 22.64
N ALA A 61 -3.12 -0.14 23.85
CA ALA A 61 -1.84 -0.71 24.28
C ALA A 61 -1.39 -1.92 23.45
N THR A 62 -2.36 -2.63 22.85
CA THR A 62 -2.14 -3.79 21.98
C THR A 62 -2.95 -3.65 20.71
N ALA A 63 -2.43 -4.23 19.63
CA ALA A 63 -3.18 -4.39 18.38
C ALA A 63 -4.14 -5.58 18.48
N THR A 64 -5.19 -5.53 17.66
CA THR A 64 -5.90 -6.73 17.22
C THR A 64 -5.13 -7.28 16.04
N VAL A 65 -4.48 -8.42 16.21
CA VAL A 65 -3.69 -9.10 15.18
C VAL A 65 -4.62 -9.90 14.28
N ASN A 66 -4.55 -9.67 12.99
CA ASN A 66 -5.35 -10.38 12.00
C ASN A 66 -4.43 -11.02 10.96
N PRO A 67 -4.46 -12.32 10.75
CA PRO A 67 -3.75 -12.93 9.62
C PRO A 67 -4.24 -12.36 8.29
N SER A 68 -3.29 -12.05 7.39
CA SER A 68 -3.59 -11.69 6.02
C SER A 68 -4.14 -12.90 5.25
N ALA A 69 -4.97 -12.70 4.26
CA ALA A 69 -5.52 -13.78 3.44
C ALA A 69 -4.42 -14.56 2.71
N THR A 70 -3.41 -13.83 2.21
CA THR A 70 -2.23 -14.43 1.58
C THR A 70 -0.94 -13.77 2.13
N PRO A 71 0.23 -14.41 1.92
CA PRO A 71 1.47 -13.93 2.54
C PRO A 71 1.94 -12.56 2.07
N VAL A 72 2.67 -11.88 2.95
CA VAL A 72 3.38 -10.63 2.70
C VAL A 72 2.43 -9.46 2.41
N PRO A 73 1.49 -9.10 3.34
CA PRO A 73 0.72 -7.87 3.22
C PRO A 73 1.69 -6.68 3.26
N PHE A 74 1.60 -5.81 2.24
CA PHE A 74 2.58 -4.76 2.02
C PHE A 74 1.94 -3.38 2.06
N GLY A 75 1.68 -2.77 0.89
CA GLY A 75 1.02 -1.49 0.78
C GLY A 75 -0.50 -1.60 0.94
N PHE A 76 -1.13 -0.52 1.37
CA PHE A 76 -2.58 -0.47 1.43
C PHE A 76 -3.13 0.94 1.22
N THR A 77 -4.39 0.99 0.84
CA THR A 77 -5.22 2.19 0.80
C THR A 77 -6.64 1.85 1.26
N PHE A 78 -7.56 2.79 1.17
CA PHE A 78 -8.97 2.57 1.49
C PHE A 78 -9.83 2.94 0.29
N ASP A 79 -10.93 2.21 0.07
CA ASP A 79 -11.93 2.60 -0.91
C ASP A 79 -12.88 3.69 -0.34
N GLY A 80 -13.74 4.23 -1.22
CA GLY A 80 -14.70 5.27 -0.85
C GLY A 80 -15.75 4.85 0.19
N THR A 81 -15.82 3.56 0.53
CA THR A 81 -16.72 3.02 1.57
C THR A 81 -16.00 2.70 2.87
N GLY A 82 -14.66 2.84 2.89
CA GLY A 82 -13.81 2.59 4.04
C GLY A 82 -13.32 1.14 4.14
N HIS A 83 -13.47 0.32 3.08
CA HIS A 83 -12.82 -0.99 3.05
C HIS A 83 -11.31 -0.82 2.89
N LEU A 84 -10.56 -1.63 3.60
CA LEU A 84 -9.12 -1.71 3.48
C LEU A 84 -8.75 -2.50 2.21
N VAL A 85 -7.91 -1.92 1.37
CA VAL A 85 -7.43 -2.49 0.11
C VAL A 85 -5.95 -2.75 0.26
N VAL A 86 -5.53 -4.02 0.32
CA VAL A 86 -4.16 -4.45 0.67
C VAL A 86 -3.54 -5.17 -0.51
N THR A 87 -2.27 -4.88 -0.78
CA THR A 87 -1.43 -5.70 -1.63
C THR A 87 -0.78 -6.81 -0.82
N GLU A 88 -0.76 -8.01 -1.35
CA GLU A 88 -0.18 -9.20 -0.73
C GLU A 88 0.89 -9.76 -1.68
N ALA A 89 2.12 -9.27 -1.48
CA ALA A 89 3.22 -9.44 -2.44
C ALA A 89 3.67 -10.90 -2.63
N GLY A 90 3.42 -11.77 -1.65
CA GLY A 90 3.80 -13.17 -1.72
C GLY A 90 3.06 -13.97 -2.78
N THR A 91 1.85 -13.55 -3.15
CA THR A 91 1.01 -14.16 -4.20
C THR A 91 0.62 -13.18 -5.29
N SER A 92 1.16 -11.95 -5.26
CA SER A 92 0.74 -10.84 -6.12
C SER A 92 -0.78 -10.70 -6.18
N ALA A 93 -1.41 -10.61 -5.01
CA ALA A 93 -2.85 -10.46 -4.87
C ALA A 93 -3.21 -9.07 -4.35
N LEU A 94 -4.34 -8.55 -4.82
CA LEU A 94 -5.05 -7.44 -4.20
C LEU A 94 -6.24 -7.99 -3.42
N THR A 95 -6.25 -7.76 -2.11
CA THR A 95 -7.29 -8.25 -1.21
C THR A 95 -7.98 -7.10 -0.50
N THR A 96 -9.28 -7.19 -0.36
CA THR A 96 -10.10 -6.20 0.33
C THR A 96 -10.67 -6.74 1.62
N TYR A 97 -10.75 -5.88 2.63
CA TYR A 97 -11.22 -6.25 3.96
C TYR A 97 -12.19 -5.19 4.53
N ALA A 98 -13.20 -5.65 5.25
CA ALA A 98 -13.98 -4.81 6.13
C ALA A 98 -13.35 -4.79 7.53
N ILE A 99 -13.11 -3.61 8.11
CA ILE A 99 -12.62 -3.46 9.49
C ILE A 99 -13.85 -3.30 10.40
N ARG A 100 -13.94 -4.14 11.44
CA ARG A 100 -14.99 -4.09 12.45
C ARG A 100 -14.59 -3.20 13.63
N PRO A 101 -15.53 -2.68 14.40
CA PRO A 101 -15.25 -1.75 15.50
C PRO A 101 -14.19 -2.22 16.51
N GLY A 102 -14.08 -3.54 16.73
CA GLY A 102 -13.06 -4.15 17.61
C GLY A 102 -11.68 -4.35 16.96
N GLY A 103 -11.47 -3.89 15.70
CA GLY A 103 -10.22 -4.05 14.99
C GLY A 103 -10.04 -5.40 14.29
N THR A 104 -11.01 -6.31 14.38
CA THR A 104 -11.00 -7.53 13.55
C THR A 104 -11.33 -7.19 12.11
N ILE A 105 -10.70 -7.90 11.16
CA ILE A 105 -11.00 -7.74 9.74
C ILE A 105 -11.78 -8.94 9.20
N ALA A 106 -12.52 -8.71 8.12
CA ALA A 106 -13.17 -9.78 7.37
C ALA A 106 -12.85 -9.57 5.88
N GLU A 107 -12.31 -10.59 5.24
CA GLU A 107 -12.08 -10.59 3.79
C GLU A 107 -13.39 -10.43 3.04
N LEU A 108 -13.40 -9.56 2.03
CA LEU A 108 -14.51 -9.32 1.12
C LEU A 108 -14.25 -9.98 -0.24
N GLY A 109 -13.00 -10.02 -0.67
CA GLY A 109 -12.56 -10.65 -1.89
C GLY A 109 -11.08 -10.47 -2.14
N SER A 110 -10.52 -11.33 -2.98
CA SER A 110 -9.12 -11.31 -3.37
C SER A 110 -8.97 -11.67 -4.86
N VAL A 111 -8.01 -11.07 -5.53
CA VAL A 111 -7.64 -11.41 -6.91
C VAL A 111 -6.13 -11.35 -7.07
N SER A 112 -5.51 -12.44 -7.55
CA SER A 112 -4.10 -12.44 -7.97
C SER A 112 -4.01 -12.05 -9.44
N ASP A 113 -3.03 -11.21 -9.78
CA ASP A 113 -2.75 -10.84 -11.16
C ASP A 113 -1.78 -11.81 -11.88
N GLY A 114 -1.24 -12.79 -11.15
CA GLY A 114 -0.31 -13.79 -11.69
C GLY A 114 1.08 -13.22 -12.00
N LEU A 115 1.37 -11.98 -11.58
CA LEU A 115 2.65 -11.32 -11.73
C LEU A 115 3.54 -11.54 -10.50
N ALA A 116 4.54 -10.68 -10.28
CA ALA A 116 5.49 -10.87 -9.20
C ALA A 116 5.66 -9.61 -8.33
N ALA A 117 5.54 -9.81 -7.02
CA ALA A 117 5.80 -8.82 -5.99
C ALA A 117 4.91 -7.56 -6.13
N LEU A 118 3.59 -7.74 -6.02
CA LEU A 118 2.62 -6.64 -5.90
C LEU A 118 2.84 -5.96 -4.54
N CYS A 119 3.60 -4.83 -4.53
CA CYS A 119 4.05 -4.19 -3.29
C CYS A 119 3.17 -3.03 -2.86
N TRP A 120 2.92 -2.05 -3.71
CA TRP A 120 2.19 -0.84 -3.35
C TRP A 120 0.88 -0.70 -4.12
N VAL A 121 -0.05 0.06 -3.54
CA VAL A 121 -1.33 0.39 -4.17
C VAL A 121 -1.71 1.83 -3.89
N THR A 122 -2.21 2.51 -4.92
CA THR A 122 -2.83 3.83 -4.80
C THR A 122 -4.18 3.86 -5.51
N GLN A 123 -5.03 4.81 -5.13
CA GLN A 123 -6.29 5.06 -5.82
C GLN A 123 -6.17 6.28 -6.73
N ALA A 124 -6.67 6.18 -7.95
CA ALA A 124 -6.86 7.29 -8.87
C ALA A 124 -8.29 7.23 -9.45
N GLY A 125 -9.11 8.21 -9.13
CA GLY A 125 -10.54 8.18 -9.48
C GLY A 125 -11.25 6.95 -8.86
N ASP A 126 -11.94 6.19 -9.70
CA ASP A 126 -12.66 4.97 -9.30
C ASP A 126 -11.82 3.69 -9.41
N HIS A 127 -10.53 3.82 -9.75
CA HIS A 127 -9.63 2.70 -9.97
C HIS A 127 -8.51 2.65 -8.93
N PHE A 128 -8.00 1.45 -8.73
CA PHE A 128 -6.85 1.18 -7.88
C PHE A 128 -5.71 0.66 -8.76
N PHE A 129 -4.50 1.10 -8.49
CA PHE A 129 -3.33 0.74 -9.27
C PHE A 129 -2.28 0.14 -8.35
N GLY A 130 -1.84 -1.06 -8.69
CA GLY A 130 -0.86 -1.80 -7.91
C GLY A 130 0.46 -1.94 -8.65
N ALA A 131 1.57 -1.70 -7.95
CA ALA A 131 2.93 -1.82 -8.48
C ALA A 131 3.48 -3.24 -8.29
N ASN A 132 3.79 -3.93 -9.37
CA ASN A 132 4.45 -5.23 -9.38
C ASN A 132 5.95 -5.06 -9.56
N ALA A 133 6.68 -4.93 -8.45
CA ALA A 133 8.11 -4.63 -8.45
C ALA A 133 8.96 -5.69 -9.17
N GLY A 134 8.56 -6.96 -9.07
CA GLY A 134 9.26 -8.08 -9.72
C GLY A 134 8.93 -8.26 -11.19
N SER A 135 7.86 -7.63 -11.70
CA SER A 135 7.39 -7.79 -13.09
C SER A 135 7.43 -6.50 -13.90
N ALA A 136 7.90 -5.37 -13.32
CA ALA A 136 7.92 -4.08 -13.98
C ALA A 136 6.56 -3.74 -14.64
N THR A 137 5.49 -3.82 -13.85
CA THR A 137 4.12 -3.68 -14.36
C THR A 137 3.25 -3.00 -13.33
N ILE A 138 2.35 -2.14 -13.77
CA ILE A 138 1.23 -1.63 -12.98
C ILE A 138 -0.01 -2.40 -13.38
N THR A 139 -0.68 -3.01 -12.40
CA THR A 139 -2.00 -3.62 -12.60
C THR A 139 -3.09 -2.68 -12.14
N GLY A 140 -4.07 -2.41 -12.99
CA GLY A 140 -5.27 -1.64 -12.68
C GLY A 140 -6.39 -2.55 -12.19
N TYR A 141 -7.08 -2.10 -11.13
CA TYR A 141 -8.17 -2.83 -10.50
C TYR A 141 -9.40 -1.94 -10.35
N ARG A 142 -10.56 -2.57 -10.30
CA ARG A 142 -11.80 -1.96 -9.86
C ARG A 142 -12.39 -2.77 -8.73
N ILE A 143 -12.88 -2.08 -7.70
CA ILE A 143 -13.59 -2.73 -6.60
C ILE A 143 -15.08 -2.64 -6.87
N GLY A 144 -15.71 -3.79 -7.04
CA GLY A 144 -17.14 -3.91 -7.30
C GLY A 144 -17.99 -3.79 -6.03
N ALA A 145 -19.31 -3.89 -6.20
CA ALA A 145 -20.23 -3.92 -5.09
C ALA A 145 -19.88 -5.06 -4.12
N GLY A 146 -19.93 -4.76 -2.82
CA GLY A 146 -19.55 -5.72 -1.77
C GLY A 146 -18.04 -5.86 -1.56
N GLY A 147 -17.22 -5.01 -2.19
CA GLY A 147 -15.79 -4.96 -1.96
C GLY A 147 -14.96 -5.93 -2.79
N VAL A 148 -15.54 -6.63 -3.76
CA VAL A 148 -14.81 -7.64 -4.54
C VAL A 148 -13.93 -6.98 -5.60
N PRO A 149 -12.59 -7.19 -5.60
CA PRO A 149 -11.68 -6.61 -6.58
C PRO A 149 -11.71 -7.39 -7.90
N ALA A 150 -11.50 -6.69 -9.02
CA ALA A 150 -11.35 -7.27 -10.35
C ALA A 150 -10.27 -6.52 -11.13
N ILE A 151 -9.47 -7.25 -11.90
CA ILE A 151 -8.44 -6.68 -12.77
C ILE A 151 -9.11 -6.04 -13.99
N VAL A 152 -8.69 -4.83 -14.36
CA VAL A 152 -9.20 -4.10 -15.53
C VAL A 152 -8.11 -3.79 -16.55
N SER A 153 -6.85 -3.66 -16.11
CA SER A 153 -5.73 -3.35 -17.00
C SER A 153 -4.40 -3.87 -16.46
N ALA A 154 -3.40 -3.95 -17.34
CA ALA A 154 -2.01 -4.14 -16.97
C ALA A 154 -1.14 -3.32 -17.93
N THR A 155 -0.19 -2.56 -17.39
CA THR A 155 0.66 -1.63 -18.13
C THR A 155 2.12 -1.86 -17.77
N ALA A 156 2.98 -2.07 -18.75
CA ALA A 156 4.41 -2.20 -18.53
C ALA A 156 5.02 -0.85 -18.11
N THR A 157 6.04 -0.93 -17.26
CA THR A 157 6.83 0.20 -16.76
C THR A 157 8.32 -0.07 -16.96
N ASP A 158 9.15 0.86 -16.54
CA ASP A 158 10.57 0.59 -16.35
C ASP A 158 10.82 -0.36 -15.16
N ALA A 159 12.02 -0.91 -15.07
CA ALA A 159 12.34 -1.96 -14.10
C ALA A 159 12.28 -1.46 -12.64
N GLY A 160 11.73 -2.29 -11.76
CA GLY A 160 11.69 -2.01 -10.33
C GLY A 160 10.61 -1.01 -9.93
N THR A 161 9.44 -1.06 -10.56
CA THR A 161 8.25 -0.29 -10.16
C THR A 161 7.87 -0.64 -8.74
N ILE A 162 8.11 0.26 -7.81
CA ILE A 162 7.96 -0.05 -6.39
C ILE A 162 6.86 0.76 -5.72
N ASP A 163 6.74 2.04 -5.98
CA ASP A 163 5.74 2.90 -5.36
C ASP A 163 4.96 3.72 -6.40
N LEU A 164 3.77 4.12 -6.04
CA LEU A 164 2.82 4.82 -6.90
C LEU A 164 2.19 6.01 -6.16
N ALA A 165 2.06 7.14 -6.88
CA ALA A 165 1.24 8.25 -6.41
C ALA A 165 0.30 8.73 -7.52
N ALA A 166 -0.94 9.02 -7.17
CA ALA A 166 -1.92 9.62 -8.06
C ALA A 166 -2.03 11.12 -7.82
N ALA A 167 -2.22 11.89 -8.90
CA ALA A 167 -2.57 13.29 -8.77
C ALA A 167 -3.94 13.45 -8.06
N PRO A 168 -4.17 14.53 -7.30
CA PRO A 168 -5.41 14.73 -6.55
C PRO A 168 -6.68 14.70 -7.38
N ASP A 169 -6.59 15.03 -8.68
CA ASP A 169 -7.70 14.97 -9.63
C ASP A 169 -7.95 13.55 -10.18
N GLY A 170 -7.07 12.59 -9.88
CA GLY A 170 -7.14 11.22 -10.37
C GLY A 170 -6.84 11.05 -11.86
N ALA A 171 -6.39 12.10 -12.55
CA ALA A 171 -6.16 12.07 -14.01
C ALA A 171 -4.74 11.59 -14.37
N SER A 172 -3.82 11.63 -13.42
CA SER A 172 -2.42 11.24 -13.62
C SER A 172 -1.95 10.29 -12.54
N LEU A 173 -1.11 9.34 -12.94
CA LEU A 173 -0.43 8.39 -12.05
C LEU A 173 1.08 8.50 -12.30
N TYR A 174 1.84 8.44 -11.22
CA TYR A 174 3.28 8.43 -11.24
C TYR A 174 3.79 7.16 -10.59
N ALA A 175 4.79 6.54 -11.21
CA ALA A 175 5.40 5.32 -10.72
C ALA A 175 6.88 5.54 -10.49
N GLU A 176 7.33 5.24 -9.27
CA GLU A 176 8.75 5.18 -8.96
C GLU A 176 9.30 3.84 -9.40
N THR A 177 10.29 3.87 -10.29
CA THR A 177 10.95 2.70 -10.87
C THR A 177 12.41 2.67 -10.39
N GLY A 178 12.60 2.24 -9.14
CA GLY A 178 13.88 2.30 -8.44
C GLY A 178 15.00 1.48 -9.07
N GLY A 179 14.68 0.51 -9.94
CA GLY A 179 15.70 -0.23 -10.72
C GLY A 179 16.27 0.57 -11.89
N ALA A 180 15.59 1.63 -12.30
CA ALA A 180 15.98 2.49 -13.41
C ALA A 180 16.28 3.95 -12.98
N ASP A 181 16.09 4.28 -11.70
CA ASP A 181 16.20 5.65 -11.15
C ASP A 181 15.30 6.67 -11.87
N ILE A 182 14.10 6.26 -12.23
CA ILE A 182 13.17 7.00 -13.08
C ILE A 182 11.83 7.11 -12.35
N VAL A 183 11.12 8.20 -12.59
CA VAL A 183 9.69 8.34 -12.31
C VAL A 183 8.95 8.35 -13.63
N ASP A 184 8.15 7.32 -13.87
CA ASP A 184 7.26 7.22 -15.01
C ASP A 184 5.94 7.96 -14.76
N ALA A 185 5.43 8.62 -15.77
CA ALA A 185 4.15 9.34 -15.72
C ALA A 185 3.15 8.72 -16.71
N PHE A 186 1.90 8.63 -16.26
CA PHE A 186 0.80 8.05 -17.02
C PHE A 186 -0.45 8.92 -16.94
N THR A 187 -1.21 8.97 -18.00
CA THR A 187 -2.60 9.42 -17.97
C THR A 187 -3.50 8.25 -17.58
N VAL A 188 -4.40 8.48 -16.63
CA VAL A 188 -5.42 7.54 -16.20
C VAL A 188 -6.69 7.73 -17.03
N HIS A 189 -7.18 6.67 -17.65
CA HIS A 189 -8.42 6.70 -18.43
C HIS A 189 -9.64 6.22 -17.63
N PRO A 190 -10.86 6.61 -18.01
CA PRO A 190 -12.07 6.22 -17.30
C PRO A 190 -12.35 4.70 -17.23
N ASP A 191 -11.74 3.90 -18.08
CA ASP A 191 -11.81 2.45 -18.08
C ASP A 191 -10.74 1.78 -17.20
N GLY A 192 -9.87 2.59 -16.56
CA GLY A 192 -8.76 2.13 -15.74
C GLY A 192 -7.51 1.73 -16.52
N SER A 193 -7.47 1.97 -17.83
CA SER A 193 -6.25 1.84 -18.62
C SER A 193 -5.30 3.02 -18.39
N LEU A 194 -4.01 2.80 -18.62
CA LEU A 194 -2.97 3.81 -18.49
C LEU A 194 -2.31 4.08 -19.85
N THR A 195 -2.07 5.35 -20.15
CA THR A 195 -1.21 5.75 -21.27
C THR A 195 0.05 6.41 -20.73
N PHE A 196 1.21 5.84 -21.07
CA PHE A 196 2.51 6.44 -20.74
C PHE A 196 2.65 7.81 -21.41
N THR A 197 3.08 8.81 -20.62
CA THR A 197 3.22 10.21 -21.08
C THR A 197 4.66 10.72 -21.03
N GLY A 198 5.53 10.04 -20.31
CA GLY A 198 6.95 10.40 -20.22
C GLY A 198 7.59 9.93 -18.93
N SER A 199 8.90 10.05 -18.86
CA SER A 199 9.70 9.72 -17.69
C SER A 199 10.59 10.90 -17.31
N SER A 200 10.91 10.97 -16.02
CA SER A 200 11.90 11.92 -15.51
C SER A 200 12.96 11.15 -14.72
N VAL A 201 14.22 11.34 -15.06
CA VAL A 201 15.33 10.80 -14.28
C VAL A 201 15.41 11.59 -12.97
N ALA A 202 15.49 10.89 -11.86
CA ALA A 202 15.76 11.48 -10.56
C ALA A 202 17.27 11.35 -10.26
N PRO A 203 18.11 12.31 -10.70
CA PRO A 203 19.58 12.16 -10.71
C PRO A 203 20.20 12.13 -9.32
N GLU A 204 19.44 12.38 -8.29
CA GLU A 204 19.87 12.39 -6.89
C GLU A 204 19.46 11.13 -6.11
N LEU A 205 18.69 10.25 -6.74
CA LEU A 205 18.41 8.94 -6.17
C LEU A 205 19.62 8.06 -6.52
N PRO A 206 20.46 7.69 -5.54
CA PRO A 206 21.56 6.78 -5.83
C PRO A 206 20.97 5.46 -6.31
N GLY A 207 21.34 5.01 -7.51
CA GLY A 207 20.86 3.83 -8.22
C GLY A 207 20.78 2.59 -7.37
N HIS A 208 19.65 2.40 -6.68
CA HIS A 208 19.56 1.34 -5.70
C HIS A 208 18.12 0.96 -5.40
N SER A 209 17.88 -0.32 -5.50
CA SER A 209 16.80 -1.03 -4.85
C SER A 209 16.65 -0.56 -3.39
N GLY A 210 15.57 0.11 -3.06
CA GLY A 210 15.25 0.52 -1.70
C GLY A 210 14.83 1.97 -1.52
N VAL A 211 14.69 2.74 -2.58
CA VAL A 211 14.00 4.03 -2.54
C VAL A 211 12.50 3.72 -2.61
N GLU A 212 11.78 4.08 -1.56
CA GLU A 212 10.33 3.94 -1.47
C GLU A 212 9.78 5.27 -0.93
N GLY A 213 8.79 5.82 -1.56
CA GLY A 213 8.07 6.99 -1.11
C GLY A 213 7.95 8.09 -2.15
N ILE A 214 6.89 8.04 -2.95
CA ILE A 214 6.51 9.09 -3.89
C ILE A 214 5.25 9.79 -3.40
N ALA A 215 5.20 11.11 -3.51
CA ALA A 215 4.03 11.92 -3.18
C ALA A 215 3.82 13.00 -4.23
N VAL A 216 2.54 13.26 -4.55
CA VAL A 216 2.09 14.30 -5.48
C VAL A 216 1.18 15.28 -4.74
N SER A 217 1.36 16.57 -4.99
CA SER A 217 0.58 17.67 -4.37
C SER A 217 -0.15 18.49 -5.42
#